data_a7963011ed454f422b0389f228f23507
#
_entry.id   a7963011ed454f422b0389f228f23507
#
_cell.length_a   1.000
_cell.length_b   1.000
_cell.length_c   1.000
_cell.angle_alpha   90.00
_cell.angle_beta   90.00
_cell.angle_gamma   90.00
#
_symmetry.space_group_name_H-M   'P 1'
#
loop_
_entity.id
_entity.type
_entity.pdbx_description
1 polymer ?
#
loop_
_entity_poly.entity_id
_entity_poly.type
_entity_poly.pdbx_seq_one_letter_code
_entity_poly.pdbx_strand_id
1 'polypeptide(L)'
;MAEFTTFRPRLTHCLTVRQTALNLPTMNPTTDTPSPAVSRHSAFELIASQAWAIEPGTLETIVSIARRENDSIESVEARLGRPLQNTRKVTLRENIAIIPLTGPVFRYANLFSDISGATSLEMLARDFATAQDDPAVKHIVLNIDSPGGQATGIAEFAQMIRASRKPVTAYVDGTAASAAYWIAAAAGRIVMSKTAMVGSIGAVLSIDARRDDSKIEIVSSQSPAKRADVSTDAGRAQIQTLIDALAQVFVDDVAAYRGVSTATVLEKFGQGAVFLGADAVSRGMADEVGTLETLIAGLTAGTTTGTGGPL
;
A
#
# COMPACT_ATOMS: atom_id res chain seq x y z
N MET A 1 -28.33 23.48 52.62
CA MET A 1 -29.78 23.25 52.43
C MET A 1 -30.20 23.99 51.18
N ALA A 2 -30.37 23.29 50.09
CA ALA A 2 -31.05 23.73 48.88
C ALA A 2 -31.57 22.47 48.19
N GLU A 3 -32.90 22.43 48.07
CA GLU A 3 -33.68 21.28 47.64
C GLU A 3 -33.61 21.07 46.13
N PHE A 4 -33.44 19.82 45.72
CA PHE A 4 -33.58 19.39 44.33
C PHE A 4 -35.05 19.08 44.04
N THR A 5 -35.69 19.87 43.19
CA THR A 5 -37.04 19.64 42.70
C THR A 5 -36.96 18.83 41.40
N THR A 6 -37.46 17.59 41.44
CA THR A 6 -37.63 16.69 40.33
C THR A 6 -38.80 17.10 39.46
N PHE A 7 -38.54 17.32 38.14
CA PHE A 7 -39.57 17.58 37.14
C PHE A 7 -39.85 16.30 36.34
N ARG A 8 -41.07 15.74 36.47
CA ARG A 8 -41.63 14.68 35.62
C ARG A 8 -42.54 15.30 34.58
N PRO A 9 -42.41 15.04 33.28
CA PRO A 9 -43.49 15.34 32.34
C PRO A 9 -44.46 14.17 32.20
N ARG A 10 -45.74 14.51 32.22
CA ARG A 10 -46.89 13.63 32.03
C ARG A 10 -47.04 13.25 30.54
N LEU A 11 -47.20 11.98 30.28
CA LEU A 11 -47.78 11.41 29.03
C LEU A 11 -49.28 11.58 29.08
N THR A 12 -49.89 12.15 28.04
CA THR A 12 -51.22 11.77 27.49
C THR A 12 -51.55 12.65 26.29
N HIS A 13 -51.57 12.10 25.08
CA HIS A 13 -52.73 12.20 24.18
C HIS A 13 -52.55 11.22 23.03
N CYS A 14 -53.37 10.21 23.07
CA CYS A 14 -53.60 9.25 22.00
C CYS A 14 -54.42 9.95 20.89
N LEU A 15 -53.86 10.12 19.70
CA LEU A 15 -54.60 10.51 18.51
C LEU A 15 -54.73 9.32 17.58
N THR A 16 -55.93 8.78 17.55
CA THR A 16 -56.40 7.75 16.63
C THR A 16 -56.50 8.35 15.23
N VAL A 17 -55.63 7.96 14.31
CA VAL A 17 -55.76 8.27 12.88
C VAL A 17 -56.49 7.12 12.18
N ARG A 18 -57.66 7.43 11.67
CA ARG A 18 -58.47 6.55 10.83
C ARG A 18 -57.74 6.28 9.52
N GLN A 19 -57.46 5.02 9.22
CA GLN A 19 -57.03 4.54 7.89
C GLN A 19 -58.17 4.69 6.91
N THR A 20 -58.05 5.62 5.99
CA THR A 20 -58.85 5.61 4.73
C THR A 20 -58.05 4.85 3.70
N ALA A 21 -58.58 3.70 3.26
CA ALA A 21 -58.01 2.90 2.19
C ALA A 21 -58.19 3.65 0.85
N LEU A 22 -57.08 4.11 0.28
CA LEU A 22 -57.02 4.58 -1.10
C LEU A 22 -56.71 3.37 -1.98
N ASN A 23 -57.63 3.00 -2.86
CA ASN A 23 -57.44 2.07 -3.94
C ASN A 23 -56.41 2.61 -4.93
N LEU A 24 -55.22 2.03 -4.93
CA LEU A 24 -54.23 2.25 -5.98
C LEU A 24 -54.36 1.15 -7.01
N PRO A 25 -54.32 1.48 -8.31
CA PRO A 25 -54.38 0.48 -9.39
C PRO A 25 -53.10 -0.38 -9.39
N THR A 26 -53.27 -1.68 -9.56
CA THR A 26 -52.22 -2.67 -9.74
C THR A 26 -51.38 -2.32 -10.98
N MET A 27 -50.16 -1.79 -10.81
CA MET A 27 -49.18 -1.66 -11.87
C MET A 27 -48.50 -3.02 -12.10
N ASN A 28 -48.55 -3.52 -13.32
CA ASN A 28 -47.76 -4.65 -13.80
C ASN A 28 -46.26 -4.31 -13.70
N PRO A 29 -45.41 -5.24 -13.24
CA PRO A 29 -43.97 -5.05 -13.25
C PRO A 29 -43.36 -5.52 -14.56
N THR A 30 -43.34 -4.68 -15.57
CA THR A 30 -42.47 -4.86 -16.75
C THR A 30 -42.07 -3.50 -17.32
N THR A 31 -41.07 -2.89 -16.70
CA THR A 31 -40.12 -2.05 -17.40
C THR A 31 -38.82 -2.14 -16.58
N ASP A 32 -37.86 -2.87 -17.13
CA ASP A 32 -36.45 -2.77 -16.77
C ASP A 32 -36.01 -1.32 -16.93
N THR A 33 -36.03 -0.58 -15.85
CA THR A 33 -35.30 0.69 -15.76
C THR A 33 -33.85 0.32 -15.47
N PRO A 34 -32.91 0.59 -16.39
CA PRO A 34 -31.50 0.36 -16.06
C PRO A 34 -31.14 1.22 -14.85
N SER A 35 -30.70 0.54 -13.79
CA SER A 35 -30.08 1.19 -12.63
C SER A 35 -29.05 2.20 -13.12
N PRO A 36 -28.97 3.44 -12.57
CA PRO A 36 -27.98 4.39 -13.01
C PRO A 36 -26.60 3.75 -12.87
N ALA A 37 -25.92 3.59 -14.00
CA ALA A 37 -24.56 3.08 -14.05
C ALA A 37 -23.72 3.96 -13.11
N VAL A 38 -23.36 3.42 -11.96
CA VAL A 38 -22.33 3.97 -11.12
C VAL A 38 -21.12 4.12 -12.05
N SER A 39 -20.69 5.35 -12.29
CA SER A 39 -19.50 5.65 -13.08
C SER A 39 -18.33 4.88 -12.47
N ARG A 40 -18.06 3.71 -13.01
CA ARG A 40 -16.89 2.91 -12.65
C ARG A 40 -15.73 3.64 -13.28
N HIS A 41 -14.99 4.39 -12.48
CA HIS A 41 -13.67 4.86 -12.89
C HIS A 41 -12.92 3.62 -13.37
N SER A 42 -12.43 3.63 -14.60
CA SER A 42 -11.73 2.46 -15.11
C SER A 42 -10.51 2.21 -14.20
N ALA A 43 -10.16 0.96 -13.99
CA ALA A 43 -8.97 0.58 -13.23
C ALA A 43 -7.72 1.31 -13.76
N PHE A 44 -7.71 1.58 -15.06
CA PHE A 44 -6.69 2.35 -15.74
C PHE A 44 -6.65 3.84 -15.28
N GLU A 45 -7.81 4.51 -15.16
CA GLU A 45 -7.86 5.90 -14.66
C GLU A 45 -7.36 5.99 -13.21
N LEU A 46 -7.69 5.01 -12.39
CA LEU A 46 -7.21 4.93 -11.00
C LEU A 46 -5.68 4.80 -10.96
N ILE A 47 -5.10 3.95 -11.80
CA ILE A 47 -3.66 3.72 -11.87
C ILE A 47 -2.94 4.95 -12.44
N ALA A 48 -3.48 5.55 -13.51
CA ALA A 48 -2.87 6.71 -14.17
C ALA A 48 -2.93 8.01 -13.35
N SER A 49 -3.79 8.08 -12.32
CA SER A 49 -3.98 9.28 -11.51
C SER A 49 -3.11 9.34 -10.25
N GLN A 50 -2.29 8.31 -9.99
CA GLN A 50 -1.54 8.21 -8.73
C GLN A 50 -0.03 8.17 -8.96
N ALA A 51 0.72 8.72 -7.98
CA ALA A 51 2.16 8.59 -7.93
C ALA A 51 2.56 7.21 -7.40
N TRP A 52 3.52 6.58 -8.07
CA TRP A 52 4.00 5.24 -7.78
C TRP A 52 5.44 5.28 -7.29
N ALA A 53 5.70 4.53 -6.26
CA ALA A 53 7.01 4.07 -5.86
C ALA A 53 7.08 2.57 -6.20
N ILE A 54 7.22 2.25 -7.49
CA ILE A 54 7.18 0.88 -8.04
C ILE A 54 8.27 0.72 -9.09
N GLU A 55 8.73 -0.51 -9.25
CA GLU A 55 9.68 -0.86 -10.31
C GLU A 55 9.05 -0.65 -11.69
N PRO A 56 9.74 0.03 -12.64
CA PRO A 56 9.13 0.51 -13.89
C PRO A 56 8.45 -0.57 -14.73
N GLY A 57 9.06 -1.72 -14.93
CA GLY A 57 8.50 -2.82 -15.73
C GLY A 57 7.21 -3.39 -15.12
N THR A 58 7.06 -3.32 -13.80
CA THR A 58 5.84 -3.76 -13.09
C THR A 58 4.70 -2.78 -13.30
N LEU A 59 4.96 -1.47 -13.30
CA LEU A 59 3.94 -0.47 -13.57
C LEU A 59 3.33 -0.66 -14.97
N GLU A 60 4.15 -0.91 -15.99
CA GLU A 60 3.68 -1.21 -17.34
C GLU A 60 2.79 -2.46 -17.39
N THR A 61 3.17 -3.50 -16.64
CA THR A 61 2.39 -4.73 -16.52
C THR A 61 1.03 -4.46 -15.86
N ILE A 62 0.99 -3.72 -14.74
CA ILE A 62 -0.25 -3.34 -14.05
C ILE A 62 -1.15 -2.52 -14.98
N VAL A 63 -0.59 -1.54 -15.69
CA VAL A 63 -1.31 -0.73 -16.68
C VAL A 63 -1.87 -1.60 -17.81
N SER A 64 -1.11 -2.59 -18.29
CA SER A 64 -1.57 -3.51 -19.33
C SER A 64 -2.71 -4.41 -18.87
N ILE A 65 -2.67 -4.87 -17.64
CA ILE A 65 -3.74 -5.67 -17.01
C ILE A 65 -5.00 -4.82 -16.85
N ALA A 66 -4.85 -3.59 -16.34
CA ALA A 66 -5.96 -2.67 -16.16
C ALA A 66 -6.65 -2.27 -17.48
N ARG A 67 -5.91 -2.26 -18.59
CA ARG A 67 -6.47 -2.00 -19.93
C ARG A 67 -7.24 -3.18 -20.53
N ARG A 68 -7.02 -4.41 -20.04
CA ARG A 68 -7.70 -5.62 -20.52
C ARG A 68 -9.10 -5.81 -19.95
N GLU A 69 -9.71 -4.77 -19.51
CA GLU A 69 -11.00 -4.65 -18.83
C GLU A 69 -11.97 -5.84 -18.90
N ASN A 70 -12.66 -6.08 -17.79
CA ASN A 70 -13.88 -6.90 -17.58
C ASN A 70 -13.71 -8.36 -17.18
N ASP A 71 -12.55 -8.81 -16.77
CA ASP A 71 -12.52 -10.13 -16.12
C ASP A 71 -12.97 -9.97 -14.65
N SER A 72 -14.15 -10.43 -14.32
CA SER A 72 -14.57 -10.58 -12.93
C SER A 72 -13.73 -11.67 -12.24
N ILE A 73 -13.66 -11.64 -10.90
CA ILE A 73 -12.97 -12.68 -10.11
C ILE A 73 -13.51 -14.06 -10.51
N GLU A 74 -14.83 -14.19 -10.65
CA GLU A 74 -15.51 -15.43 -11.03
C GLU A 74 -15.07 -15.91 -12.42
N SER A 75 -14.84 -15.01 -13.38
CA SER A 75 -14.40 -15.38 -14.72
C SER A 75 -12.94 -15.86 -14.73
N VAL A 76 -12.08 -15.27 -13.88
CA VAL A 76 -10.69 -15.71 -13.71
C VAL A 76 -10.62 -17.05 -13.00
N GLU A 77 -11.37 -17.24 -11.91
CA GLU A 77 -11.48 -18.52 -11.19
C GLU A 77 -12.03 -19.64 -12.06
N ALA A 78 -13.06 -19.34 -12.87
CA ALA A 78 -13.61 -20.28 -13.83
C ALA A 78 -12.58 -20.73 -14.88
N ARG A 79 -11.73 -19.83 -15.38
CA ARG A 79 -10.63 -20.17 -16.30
C ARG A 79 -9.52 -20.97 -15.64
N LEU A 80 -9.21 -20.68 -14.37
CA LEU A 80 -8.19 -21.40 -13.60
C LEU A 80 -8.70 -22.75 -13.07
N GLY A 81 -10.01 -22.99 -13.06
CA GLY A 81 -10.62 -24.20 -12.51
C GLY A 81 -10.43 -24.36 -11.00
N ARG A 82 -10.10 -23.29 -10.30
CA ARG A 82 -9.88 -23.26 -8.85
C ARG A 82 -10.09 -21.85 -8.31
N PRO A 83 -10.51 -21.69 -7.05
CA PRO A 83 -10.54 -20.39 -6.37
C PRO A 83 -9.13 -19.78 -6.31
N LEU A 84 -9.06 -18.46 -6.45
CA LEU A 84 -7.84 -17.70 -6.20
C LEU A 84 -7.56 -17.76 -4.70
N GLN A 85 -6.61 -18.59 -4.31
CA GLN A 85 -6.15 -18.61 -2.92
C GLN A 85 -5.25 -17.40 -2.73
N ASN A 86 -5.70 -16.47 -1.89
CA ASN A 86 -4.82 -15.45 -1.35
C ASN A 86 -3.80 -16.15 -0.46
N THR A 87 -2.57 -16.36 -0.95
CA THR A 87 -1.46 -16.98 -0.22
C THR A 87 -0.95 -16.10 0.92
N ARG A 88 -1.55 -14.94 1.08
CA ARG A 88 -1.19 -13.91 2.03
C ARG A 88 -1.73 -14.21 3.42
N LYS A 89 -1.07 -15.14 4.12
CA LYS A 89 -1.44 -15.53 5.47
C LYS A 89 -0.28 -15.25 6.42
N VAL A 90 -0.55 -14.47 7.47
CA VAL A 90 0.37 -14.38 8.61
C VAL A 90 0.57 -15.77 9.18
N THR A 91 1.81 -16.17 9.36
CA THR A 91 2.16 -17.44 9.98
C THR A 91 2.89 -17.19 11.29
N LEU A 92 2.52 -17.95 12.32
CA LEU A 92 3.23 -17.95 13.58
C LEU A 92 4.17 -19.17 13.60
N ARG A 93 5.47 -18.95 13.72
CA ARG A 93 6.48 -19.97 13.93
C ARG A 93 7.11 -19.76 15.29
N GLU A 94 6.78 -20.61 16.25
CA GLU A 94 7.13 -20.46 17.67
C GLU A 94 6.63 -19.12 18.21
N ASN A 95 7.52 -18.17 18.50
CA ASN A 95 7.18 -16.83 18.98
C ASN A 95 7.45 -15.74 17.95
N ILE A 96 7.56 -16.10 16.67
CA ILE A 96 7.85 -15.20 15.56
C ILE A 96 6.61 -15.09 14.65
N ALA A 97 6.08 -13.89 14.50
CA ALA A 97 5.05 -13.62 13.50
C ALA A 97 5.72 -13.29 12.15
N ILE A 98 5.42 -14.10 11.13
CA ILE A 98 5.90 -13.88 9.76
C ILE A 98 4.75 -13.27 8.97
N ILE A 99 4.92 -12.01 8.58
CA ILE A 99 3.92 -11.22 7.85
C ILE A 99 4.39 -11.08 6.41
N PRO A 100 3.68 -11.66 5.44
CA PRO A 100 4.08 -11.57 4.04
C PRO A 100 3.72 -10.19 3.44
N LEU A 101 4.66 -9.63 2.67
CA LEU A 101 4.48 -8.48 1.81
C LEU A 101 4.85 -8.90 0.38
N THR A 102 3.83 -9.24 -0.43
CA THR A 102 4.03 -9.83 -1.76
C THR A 102 3.32 -9.03 -2.84
N GLY A 103 3.89 -9.02 -4.04
CA GLY A 103 3.34 -8.32 -5.20
C GLY A 103 3.22 -6.81 -5.02
N PRO A 104 2.51 -6.11 -5.91
CA PRO A 104 2.33 -4.66 -5.82
C PRO A 104 1.61 -4.22 -4.54
N VAL A 105 2.03 -3.08 -3.97
CA VAL A 105 1.42 -2.50 -2.76
C VAL A 105 0.39 -1.45 -3.14
N PHE A 106 -0.83 -1.60 -2.66
CA PHE A 106 -1.91 -0.61 -2.77
C PHE A 106 -2.28 -0.09 -1.39
N ARG A 107 -2.67 1.18 -1.30
CA ARG A 107 -3.06 1.78 -0.02
C ARG A 107 -4.24 1.08 0.62
N TYR A 108 -5.27 0.78 -0.16
CA TYR A 108 -6.49 0.12 0.28
C TYR A 108 -6.69 -1.21 -0.43
N ALA A 109 -7.42 -2.11 0.21
CA ALA A 109 -7.89 -3.33 -0.44
C ALA A 109 -8.79 -2.95 -1.62
N ASN A 110 -8.54 -3.55 -2.77
CA ASN A 110 -9.30 -3.37 -3.99
C ASN A 110 -9.31 -4.66 -4.80
N LEU A 111 -10.03 -4.66 -5.92
CA LEU A 111 -10.15 -5.84 -6.78
C LEU A 111 -8.78 -6.40 -7.20
N PHE A 112 -7.76 -5.54 -7.39
CA PHE A 112 -6.41 -6.00 -7.74
C PHE A 112 -5.71 -6.72 -6.58
N SER A 113 -5.93 -6.32 -5.33
CA SER A 113 -5.34 -7.02 -4.18
C SER A 113 -5.89 -8.44 -4.05
N ASP A 114 -7.13 -8.66 -4.46
CA ASP A 114 -7.78 -9.97 -4.37
C ASP A 114 -7.41 -10.89 -5.54
N ILE A 115 -7.27 -10.34 -6.76
CA ILE A 115 -7.00 -11.12 -7.98
C ILE A 115 -5.51 -11.34 -8.25
N SER A 116 -4.66 -10.33 -8.02
CA SER A 116 -3.26 -10.34 -8.46
C SER A 116 -2.25 -10.76 -7.39
N GLY A 117 -2.71 -11.12 -6.19
CA GLY A 117 -1.80 -11.38 -5.05
C GLY A 117 -1.10 -10.12 -4.54
N ALA A 118 -1.64 -8.94 -4.85
CA ALA A 118 -1.12 -7.67 -4.38
C ALA A 118 -1.33 -7.47 -2.88
N THR A 119 -0.52 -6.60 -2.28
CA THR A 119 -0.61 -6.26 -0.86
C THR A 119 -1.48 -5.01 -0.65
N SER A 120 -2.49 -5.08 0.20
CA SER A 120 -3.15 -3.92 0.77
C SER A 120 -2.36 -3.43 1.98
N LEU A 121 -1.95 -2.15 1.97
CA LEU A 121 -1.22 -1.54 3.08
C LEU A 121 -2.08 -1.46 4.35
N GLU A 122 -3.39 -1.22 4.20
CA GLU A 122 -4.35 -1.23 5.31
C GLU A 122 -4.41 -2.59 6.00
N MET A 123 -4.47 -3.69 5.22
CA MET A 123 -4.47 -5.04 5.78
C MET A 123 -3.13 -5.38 6.42
N LEU A 124 -2.02 -5.00 5.77
CA LEU A 124 -0.67 -5.19 6.30
C LEU A 124 -0.48 -4.49 7.64
N ALA A 125 -0.97 -3.25 7.78
CA ALA A 125 -0.92 -2.49 9.02
C ALA A 125 -1.76 -3.14 10.14
N ARG A 126 -2.93 -3.70 9.79
CA ARG A 126 -3.78 -4.45 10.72
C ARG A 126 -3.10 -5.72 11.21
N ASP A 127 -2.50 -6.49 10.30
CA ASP A 127 -1.75 -7.71 10.64
C ASP A 127 -0.56 -7.39 11.54
N PHE A 128 0.14 -6.30 11.24
CA PHE A 128 1.26 -5.82 12.03
C PHE A 128 0.81 -5.40 13.44
N ALA A 129 -0.28 -4.63 13.56
CA ALA A 129 -0.85 -4.25 14.85
C ALA A 129 -1.26 -5.49 15.67
N THR A 130 -1.93 -6.45 15.03
CA THR A 130 -2.32 -7.72 15.67
C THR A 130 -1.11 -8.47 16.21
N ALA A 131 -0.03 -8.59 15.43
CA ALA A 131 1.22 -9.21 15.86
C ALA A 131 1.89 -8.44 17.01
N GLN A 132 1.78 -7.11 17.04
CA GLN A 132 2.27 -6.26 18.12
C GLN A 132 1.54 -6.53 19.45
N ASP A 133 0.23 -6.76 19.40
CA ASP A 133 -0.61 -6.92 20.60
C ASP A 133 -0.64 -8.37 21.11
N ASP A 134 -0.30 -9.36 20.28
CA ASP A 134 -0.28 -10.77 20.68
C ASP A 134 0.89 -11.05 21.66
N PRO A 135 0.63 -11.42 22.94
CA PRO A 135 1.68 -11.68 23.90
C PRO A 135 2.55 -12.91 23.56
N ALA A 136 2.08 -13.82 22.71
CA ALA A 136 2.83 -14.98 22.24
C ALA A 136 3.93 -14.58 21.24
N VAL A 137 3.76 -13.47 20.53
CA VAL A 137 4.73 -12.95 19.56
C VAL A 137 5.82 -12.17 20.27
N LYS A 138 7.08 -12.55 20.06
CA LYS A 138 8.28 -11.85 20.58
C LYS A 138 9.06 -11.11 19.48
N HIS A 139 8.92 -11.54 18.24
CA HIS A 139 9.59 -10.95 17.10
C HIS A 139 8.66 -10.91 15.87
N ILE A 140 8.79 -9.90 15.03
CA ILE A 140 8.05 -9.79 13.77
C ILE A 140 9.04 -9.88 12.61
N VAL A 141 8.75 -10.74 11.65
CA VAL A 141 9.49 -10.83 10.38
C VAL A 141 8.56 -10.39 9.26
N LEU A 142 8.94 -9.34 8.54
CA LEU A 142 8.30 -8.96 7.28
C LEU A 142 8.95 -9.78 6.17
N ASN A 143 8.23 -10.74 5.60
CA ASN A 143 8.72 -11.56 4.49
C ASN A 143 8.33 -10.90 3.16
N ILE A 144 9.32 -10.35 2.43
CA ILE A 144 9.10 -9.40 1.35
C ILE A 144 9.51 -10.00 0.01
N ASP A 145 8.55 -10.00 -0.94
CA ASP A 145 8.77 -10.19 -2.37
C ASP A 145 7.83 -9.26 -3.14
N SER A 146 8.25 -8.01 -3.31
CA SER A 146 7.40 -6.93 -3.83
C SER A 146 8.20 -5.93 -4.67
N PRO A 147 7.67 -5.53 -5.83
CA PRO A 147 8.25 -4.49 -6.69
C PRO A 147 7.99 -3.06 -6.18
N GLY A 148 7.30 -2.91 -5.05
CA GLY A 148 6.80 -1.63 -4.58
C GLY A 148 5.33 -1.38 -4.90
N GLY A 149 4.90 -0.13 -4.96
CA GLY A 149 3.49 0.18 -5.16
C GLY A 149 3.14 1.67 -5.06
N GLN A 150 1.92 1.96 -4.62
CA GLN A 150 1.48 3.33 -4.38
C GLN A 150 2.33 3.98 -3.29
N ALA A 151 2.82 5.20 -3.55
CA ALA A 151 3.68 5.90 -2.61
C ALA A 151 2.92 6.39 -1.36
N THR A 152 1.61 6.67 -1.51
CA THR A 152 0.79 7.22 -0.44
C THR A 152 0.54 6.21 0.67
N GLY A 153 0.83 6.58 1.92
CA GLY A 153 0.63 5.75 3.11
C GLY A 153 1.86 4.92 3.50
N ILE A 154 2.90 4.87 2.65
CA ILE A 154 4.11 4.08 2.94
C ILE A 154 4.89 4.67 4.11
N ALA A 155 5.07 6.00 4.14
CA ALA A 155 5.80 6.66 5.22
C ALA A 155 5.14 6.42 6.59
N GLU A 156 3.82 6.47 6.66
CA GLU A 156 3.06 6.22 7.88
C GLU A 156 3.23 4.78 8.37
N PHE A 157 3.20 3.80 7.45
CA PHE A 157 3.44 2.40 7.82
C PHE A 157 4.90 2.16 8.22
N ALA A 158 5.87 2.78 7.54
CA ALA A 158 7.28 2.75 7.91
C ALA A 158 7.51 3.32 9.32
N GLN A 159 6.86 4.43 9.66
CA GLN A 159 6.89 4.99 11.02
C GLN A 159 6.26 4.04 12.04
N MET A 160 5.18 3.32 11.70
CA MET A 160 4.59 2.31 12.56
C MET A 160 5.57 1.16 12.85
N ILE A 161 6.36 0.74 11.85
CA ILE A 161 7.44 -0.24 12.04
C ILE A 161 8.52 0.32 12.97
N ARG A 162 8.97 1.56 12.76
CA ARG A 162 9.98 2.22 13.63
C ARG A 162 9.53 2.36 15.08
N ALA A 163 8.24 2.63 15.29
CA ALA A 163 7.65 2.73 16.63
C ALA A 163 7.30 1.37 17.25
N SER A 164 7.70 0.26 16.61
CA SER A 164 7.39 -1.08 17.07
C SER A 164 7.92 -1.36 18.48
N ARG A 165 7.06 -1.91 19.34
CA ARG A 165 7.45 -2.38 20.69
C ARG A 165 8.20 -3.70 20.65
N LYS A 166 8.11 -4.43 19.54
CA LYS A 166 8.77 -5.72 19.32
C LYS A 166 9.83 -5.55 18.24
N PRO A 167 10.95 -6.26 18.30
CA PRO A 167 11.93 -6.26 17.23
C PRO A 167 11.32 -6.66 15.91
N VAL A 168 11.65 -5.90 14.84
CA VAL A 168 11.19 -6.17 13.47
C VAL A 168 12.41 -6.42 12.59
N THR A 169 12.36 -7.51 11.84
CA THR A 169 13.34 -7.83 10.80
C THR A 169 12.64 -7.93 9.45
N ALA A 170 13.15 -7.28 8.44
CA ALA A 170 12.76 -7.51 7.06
C ALA A 170 13.58 -8.69 6.51
N TYR A 171 12.92 -9.71 5.97
CA TYR A 171 13.54 -10.75 5.16
C TYR A 171 13.12 -10.58 3.72
N VAL A 172 14.07 -10.39 2.82
CA VAL A 172 13.82 -10.23 1.39
C VAL A 172 14.07 -11.57 0.71
N ASP A 173 12.99 -12.21 0.27
CA ASP A 173 13.04 -13.51 -0.39
C ASP A 173 13.36 -13.38 -1.90
N GLY A 174 12.64 -12.49 -2.59
CA GLY A 174 12.81 -12.18 -4.01
C GLY A 174 13.23 -10.73 -4.23
N THR A 175 12.29 -9.82 -4.13
CA THR A 175 12.52 -8.39 -4.41
C THR A 175 11.95 -7.54 -3.27
N ALA A 176 12.70 -6.53 -2.85
CA ALA A 176 12.17 -5.39 -2.10
C ALA A 176 12.57 -4.12 -2.83
N ALA A 177 11.76 -3.71 -3.81
CA ALA A 177 12.03 -2.54 -4.62
C ALA A 177 11.09 -1.39 -4.25
N SER A 178 11.60 -0.16 -4.35
CA SER A 178 10.84 1.07 -4.23
C SER A 178 10.02 1.15 -2.92
N ALA A 179 8.69 1.27 -2.92
CA ALA A 179 7.89 1.29 -1.70
C ALA A 179 8.15 0.10 -0.76
N ALA A 180 8.44 -1.09 -1.31
CA ALA A 180 8.77 -2.26 -0.50
C ALA A 180 10.16 -2.12 0.17
N TYR A 181 11.12 -1.47 -0.49
CA TYR A 181 12.40 -1.14 0.15
C TYR A 181 12.24 -0.06 1.22
N TRP A 182 11.39 0.92 1.00
CA TRP A 182 11.05 1.92 2.01
C TRP A 182 10.54 1.27 3.29
N ILE A 183 9.60 0.32 3.14
CA ILE A 183 9.09 -0.48 4.26
C ILE A 183 10.20 -1.35 4.89
N ALA A 184 11.01 -2.03 4.07
CA ALA A 184 12.12 -2.86 4.56
C ALA A 184 13.15 -2.04 5.34
N ALA A 185 13.48 -0.85 4.86
CA ALA A 185 14.45 0.05 5.49
C ALA A 185 14.02 0.49 6.90
N ALA A 186 12.71 0.55 7.16
CA ALA A 186 12.18 0.90 8.48
C ALA A 186 12.35 -0.22 9.53
N ALA A 187 12.60 -1.46 9.12
CA ALA A 187 12.91 -2.55 10.06
C ALA A 187 14.28 -2.34 10.74
N GLY A 188 14.44 -2.90 11.92
CA GLY A 188 15.70 -2.82 12.67
C GLY A 188 16.85 -3.59 12.00
N ARG A 189 16.55 -4.53 11.12
CA ARG A 189 17.51 -5.34 10.37
C ARG A 189 16.90 -5.80 9.06
N ILE A 190 17.72 -5.85 7.99
CA ILE A 190 17.34 -6.38 6.69
C ILE A 190 18.24 -7.58 6.39
N VAL A 191 17.65 -8.77 6.29
CA VAL A 191 18.29 -9.99 5.81
C VAL A 191 17.72 -10.31 4.45
N MET A 192 18.55 -10.69 3.49
CA MET A 192 18.08 -10.99 2.14
C MET A 192 18.65 -12.28 1.60
N SER A 193 17.89 -12.97 0.74
CA SER A 193 18.39 -14.14 0.06
C SER A 193 19.53 -13.78 -0.89
N LYS A 194 20.36 -14.75 -1.25
CA LYS A 194 21.54 -14.54 -2.11
C LYS A 194 21.19 -13.93 -3.47
N THR A 195 20.00 -14.24 -3.97
CA THR A 195 19.51 -13.79 -5.29
C THR A 195 18.45 -12.69 -5.18
N ALA A 196 18.13 -12.25 -3.97
CA ALA A 196 17.18 -11.17 -3.77
C ALA A 196 17.74 -9.81 -4.21
N MET A 197 16.84 -8.92 -4.59
CA MET A 197 17.16 -7.56 -5.05
C MET A 197 16.53 -6.52 -4.14
N VAL A 198 17.25 -5.43 -3.88
CA VAL A 198 16.74 -4.27 -3.14
C VAL A 198 17.12 -2.98 -3.85
N GLY A 199 16.30 -1.93 -3.69
CA GLY A 199 16.60 -0.61 -4.26
C GLY A 199 15.40 0.05 -4.93
N SER A 200 15.59 0.59 -6.13
CA SER A 200 14.58 1.37 -6.86
C SER A 200 14.02 2.54 -6.02
N ILE A 201 14.94 3.29 -5.37
CA ILE A 201 14.58 4.44 -4.53
C ILE A 201 14.21 5.61 -5.44
N GLY A 202 12.95 6.04 -5.38
CA GLY A 202 12.43 7.12 -6.21
C GLY A 202 10.92 7.01 -6.38
N ALA A 203 10.36 7.97 -7.12
CA ALA A 203 8.94 8.01 -7.45
C ALA A 203 8.75 8.23 -8.94
N VAL A 204 7.68 7.70 -9.49
CA VAL A 204 7.29 7.85 -10.90
C VAL A 204 5.80 8.14 -11.01
N LEU A 205 5.44 8.99 -11.95
CA LEU A 205 4.05 9.20 -12.36
C LEU A 205 3.95 8.99 -13.88
N SER A 206 3.14 8.04 -14.29
CA SER A 206 2.84 7.80 -15.71
C SER A 206 1.58 8.57 -16.09
N ILE A 207 1.68 9.45 -17.07
CA ILE A 207 0.56 10.25 -17.57
C ILE A 207 0.36 9.89 -19.04
N ASP A 208 -0.90 9.60 -19.43
CA ASP A 208 -1.23 9.45 -20.84
C ASP A 208 -1.21 10.83 -21.49
N ALA A 209 -0.27 11.04 -22.40
CA ALA A 209 -0.13 12.29 -23.13
C ALA A 209 -1.18 12.48 -24.23
N ARG A 210 -2.02 11.46 -24.51
CA ARG A 210 -3.10 11.58 -25.49
C ARG A 210 -4.17 12.54 -24.96
N ARG A 211 -4.45 13.56 -25.74
CA ARG A 211 -5.50 14.51 -25.44
C ARG A 211 -6.85 13.90 -25.81
N ASP A 212 -7.76 13.86 -24.87
CA ASP A 212 -9.16 13.52 -25.13
C ASP A 212 -9.90 14.81 -25.50
N ASP A 213 -9.96 15.10 -26.81
CA ASP A 213 -10.63 16.29 -27.32
C ASP A 213 -12.18 16.25 -27.13
N SER A 214 -12.73 15.14 -26.63
CA SER A 214 -14.14 15.03 -26.28
C SER A 214 -14.47 15.63 -24.90
N LYS A 215 -13.46 15.91 -24.07
CA LYS A 215 -13.63 16.49 -22.72
C LYS A 215 -13.32 17.97 -22.72
N ILE A 216 -14.27 18.76 -22.25
CA ILE A 216 -14.07 20.19 -21.95
C ILE A 216 -13.90 20.34 -20.45
N GLU A 217 -12.72 20.77 -20.01
CA GLU A 217 -12.43 21.05 -18.61
C GLU A 217 -12.32 22.56 -18.39
N ILE A 218 -13.07 23.05 -17.41
CA ILE A 218 -13.03 24.47 -17.02
C ILE A 218 -12.42 24.55 -15.63
N VAL A 219 -11.23 25.14 -15.56
CA VAL A 219 -10.50 25.36 -14.30
C VAL A 219 -10.74 26.80 -13.83
N SER A 220 -10.95 26.98 -12.52
CA SER A 220 -11.14 28.33 -11.97
C SER A 220 -9.90 29.18 -12.22
N SER A 221 -10.10 30.45 -12.58
CA SER A 221 -9.00 31.39 -12.85
C SER A 221 -8.08 31.62 -11.63
N GLN A 222 -8.60 31.36 -10.43
CA GLN A 222 -7.86 31.48 -9.17
C GLN A 222 -7.00 30.23 -8.83
N SER A 223 -7.16 29.15 -9.60
CA SER A 223 -6.47 27.87 -9.32
C SER A 223 -5.89 27.25 -10.61
N PRO A 224 -5.07 27.97 -11.38
CA PRO A 224 -4.54 27.50 -12.66
C PRO A 224 -3.68 26.24 -12.53
N ALA A 225 -3.00 26.08 -11.39
CA ALA A 225 -2.18 24.92 -11.08
C ALA A 225 -2.99 23.63 -10.77
N LYS A 226 -4.32 23.71 -10.68
CA LYS A 226 -5.16 22.53 -10.43
C LYS A 226 -5.12 21.52 -11.58
N ARG A 227 -4.77 21.98 -12.79
CA ARG A 227 -4.61 21.15 -13.99
C ARG A 227 -3.27 21.49 -14.64
N ALA A 228 -2.30 20.62 -14.45
CA ALA A 228 -1.03 20.74 -15.16
C ALA A 228 -1.23 20.25 -16.60
N ASP A 229 -0.97 21.11 -17.57
CA ASP A 229 -0.96 20.72 -18.99
C ASP A 229 0.39 20.08 -19.33
N VAL A 230 0.44 18.77 -19.31
CA VAL A 230 1.66 17.98 -19.56
C VAL A 230 2.19 18.08 -20.99
N SER A 231 1.42 18.68 -21.91
CA SER A 231 1.90 19.02 -23.26
C SER A 231 2.87 20.20 -23.23
N THR A 232 2.83 21.04 -22.19
CA THR A 232 3.69 22.20 -22.00
C THR A 232 4.86 21.93 -21.07
N ASP A 233 5.97 22.68 -21.23
CA ASP A 233 7.11 22.60 -20.31
C ASP A 233 6.74 23.03 -18.89
N ALA A 234 5.92 24.07 -18.76
CA ALA A 234 5.45 24.55 -17.46
C ALA A 234 4.61 23.50 -16.72
N GLY A 235 3.70 22.83 -17.41
CA GLY A 235 2.89 21.76 -16.82
C GLY A 235 3.74 20.55 -16.42
N ARG A 236 4.70 20.15 -17.24
CA ARG A 236 5.67 19.10 -16.91
C ARG A 236 6.52 19.47 -15.68
N ALA A 237 7.03 20.72 -15.63
CA ALA A 237 7.81 21.19 -14.48
C ALA A 237 7.00 21.20 -13.18
N GLN A 238 5.70 21.53 -13.25
CA GLN A 238 4.82 21.44 -12.08
C GLN A 238 4.70 20.01 -11.55
N ILE A 239 4.50 19.02 -12.43
CA ILE A 239 4.44 17.59 -12.05
C ILE A 239 5.80 17.12 -11.55
N GLN A 240 6.91 17.50 -12.21
CA GLN A 240 8.25 17.14 -11.78
C GLN A 240 8.52 17.61 -10.34
N THR A 241 8.17 18.85 -10.00
CA THR A 241 8.30 19.36 -8.63
C THR A 241 7.59 18.50 -7.60
N LEU A 242 6.38 18.00 -7.92
CA LEU A 242 5.63 17.13 -7.01
C LEU A 242 6.33 15.77 -6.84
N ILE A 243 6.80 15.17 -7.94
CA ILE A 243 7.46 13.87 -7.91
C ILE A 243 8.81 13.94 -7.21
N ASP A 244 9.58 15.02 -7.43
CA ASP A 244 10.85 15.25 -6.75
C ASP A 244 10.66 15.42 -5.24
N ALA A 245 9.63 16.17 -4.81
CA ALA A 245 9.29 16.33 -3.41
C ALA A 245 8.93 14.97 -2.75
N LEU A 246 8.16 14.13 -3.45
CA LEU A 246 7.82 12.80 -2.97
C LEU A 246 9.07 11.88 -2.88
N ALA A 247 9.92 11.92 -3.91
CA ALA A 247 11.18 11.18 -3.93
C ALA A 247 12.11 11.62 -2.79
N GLN A 248 12.14 12.93 -2.48
CA GLN A 248 12.95 13.46 -1.38
C GLN A 248 12.49 12.91 -0.02
N VAL A 249 11.17 12.81 0.24
CA VAL A 249 10.66 12.19 1.47
C VAL A 249 11.16 10.75 1.59
N PHE A 250 11.11 9.99 0.49
CA PHE A 250 11.61 8.61 0.47
C PHE A 250 13.12 8.54 0.77
N VAL A 251 13.93 9.40 0.15
CA VAL A 251 15.39 9.46 0.37
C VAL A 251 15.72 9.81 1.83
N ASP A 252 15.02 10.79 2.40
CA ASP A 252 15.22 11.23 3.77
C ASP A 252 14.89 10.13 4.79
N ASP A 253 13.77 9.44 4.59
CA ASP A 253 13.36 8.32 5.43
C ASP A 253 14.37 7.16 5.36
N VAL A 254 14.79 6.76 4.16
CA VAL A 254 15.79 5.70 3.99
C VAL A 254 17.12 6.10 4.64
N ALA A 255 17.56 7.35 4.48
CA ALA A 255 18.75 7.86 5.12
C ALA A 255 18.67 7.74 6.65
N ALA A 256 17.55 8.20 7.22
CA ALA A 256 17.31 8.12 8.67
C ALA A 256 17.24 6.66 9.16
N TYR A 257 16.56 5.78 8.43
CA TYR A 257 16.37 4.39 8.83
C TYR A 257 17.63 3.54 8.69
N ARG A 258 18.46 3.82 7.68
CA ARG A 258 19.74 3.13 7.49
C ARG A 258 20.92 3.80 8.23
N GLY A 259 20.69 4.92 8.93
CA GLY A 259 21.71 5.63 9.70
C GLY A 259 22.80 6.23 8.81
N VAL A 260 22.45 6.69 7.62
CA VAL A 260 23.38 7.32 6.66
C VAL A 260 22.89 8.71 6.27
N SER A 261 23.74 9.50 5.58
CA SER A 261 23.30 10.79 5.05
C SER A 261 22.44 10.62 3.78
N THR A 262 21.60 11.61 3.47
CA THR A 262 20.86 11.67 2.19
C THR A 262 21.82 11.67 1.00
N ALA A 263 22.97 12.33 1.10
CA ALA A 263 24.02 12.27 0.09
C ALA A 263 24.51 10.83 -0.16
N THR A 264 24.70 10.04 0.90
CA THR A 264 25.07 8.62 0.77
C THR A 264 23.99 7.83 0.05
N VAL A 265 22.71 8.07 0.34
CA VAL A 265 21.59 7.40 -0.36
C VAL A 265 21.64 7.76 -1.85
N LEU A 266 21.79 9.03 -2.19
CA LEU A 266 21.85 9.48 -3.58
C LEU A 266 23.07 8.96 -4.34
N GLU A 267 24.24 8.89 -3.68
CA GLU A 267 25.49 8.47 -4.34
C GLU A 267 25.65 6.94 -4.41
N LYS A 268 25.28 6.21 -3.33
CA LYS A 268 25.63 4.79 -3.20
C LYS A 268 24.45 3.85 -3.39
N PHE A 269 23.20 4.31 -3.18
CA PHE A 269 22.02 3.45 -3.28
C PHE A 269 21.40 3.48 -4.68
N GLY A 270 22.12 3.98 -5.67
CA GLY A 270 21.92 3.69 -7.10
C GLY A 270 20.93 4.55 -7.84
N GLN A 271 20.38 5.64 -7.24
CA GLN A 271 19.52 6.60 -7.97
C GLN A 271 18.37 5.92 -8.75
N GLY A 272 17.67 4.99 -8.11
CA GLY A 272 16.61 4.20 -8.74
C GLY A 272 17.02 2.83 -9.27
N ALA A 273 18.31 2.46 -9.20
CA ALA A 273 18.76 1.12 -9.53
C ALA A 273 18.45 0.09 -8.42
N VAL A 274 18.53 -1.19 -8.75
CA VAL A 274 18.42 -2.31 -7.81
C VAL A 274 19.75 -3.06 -7.71
N PHE A 275 19.98 -3.64 -6.53
CA PHE A 275 21.23 -4.34 -6.23
C PHE A 275 20.95 -5.72 -5.65
N LEU A 276 21.79 -6.67 -5.99
CA LEU A 276 21.64 -8.08 -5.69
C LEU A 276 22.44 -8.45 -4.44
N GLY A 277 21.86 -9.20 -3.52
CA GLY A 277 22.55 -9.97 -2.49
C GLY A 277 23.71 -9.22 -1.81
N ALA A 278 24.92 -9.74 -1.98
CA ALA A 278 26.11 -9.20 -1.34
C ALA A 278 26.49 -7.77 -1.76
N ASP A 279 26.16 -7.35 -3.00
CA ASP A 279 26.39 -5.97 -3.44
C ASP A 279 25.51 -4.99 -2.67
N ALA A 280 24.24 -5.31 -2.42
CA ALA A 280 23.34 -4.52 -1.60
C ALA A 280 23.86 -4.39 -0.16
N VAL A 281 24.38 -5.47 0.42
CA VAL A 281 25.00 -5.46 1.75
C VAL A 281 26.26 -4.56 1.77
N SER A 282 27.13 -4.67 0.77
CA SER A 282 28.35 -3.85 0.68
C SER A 282 28.07 -2.35 0.59
N ARG A 283 26.91 -1.98 0.06
CA ARG A 283 26.43 -0.58 -0.04
C ARG A 283 25.78 -0.07 1.25
N GLY A 284 25.48 -0.95 2.20
CA GLY A 284 24.72 -0.62 3.41
C GLY A 284 23.20 -0.61 3.22
N MET A 285 22.71 -1.13 2.10
CA MET A 285 21.26 -1.24 1.80
C MET A 285 20.60 -2.40 2.53
N ALA A 286 21.36 -3.45 2.83
CA ALA A 286 20.94 -4.57 3.66
C ALA A 286 22.05 -4.90 4.67
N ASP A 287 21.74 -5.73 5.66
CA ASP A 287 22.67 -6.02 6.77
C ASP A 287 23.34 -7.38 6.58
N GLU A 288 22.67 -8.34 5.92
CA GLU A 288 23.18 -9.70 5.80
C GLU A 288 22.54 -10.43 4.62
N VAL A 289 23.31 -11.35 4.03
CA VAL A 289 22.80 -12.40 3.13
C VAL A 289 22.57 -13.67 3.93
N GLY A 290 21.33 -14.18 3.94
CA GLY A 290 20.93 -15.38 4.68
C GLY A 290 19.67 -16.02 4.12
N THR A 291 19.18 -17.07 4.78
CA THR A 291 17.91 -17.72 4.46
C THR A 291 16.86 -17.43 5.53
N LEU A 292 15.59 -17.54 5.19
CA LEU A 292 14.51 -17.40 6.17
C LEU A 292 14.66 -18.40 7.33
N GLU A 293 15.08 -19.62 7.03
CA GLU A 293 15.26 -20.68 8.04
C GLU A 293 16.41 -20.35 9.00
N THR A 294 17.54 -19.87 8.48
CA THR A 294 18.67 -19.44 9.36
C THR A 294 18.30 -18.24 10.20
N LEU A 295 17.55 -17.29 9.64
CA LEU A 295 17.04 -16.14 10.38
C LEU A 295 16.12 -16.60 11.53
N ILE A 296 15.11 -17.43 11.23
CA ILE A 296 14.17 -17.93 12.24
C ILE A 296 14.90 -18.71 13.34
N ALA A 297 15.81 -19.62 12.98
CA ALA A 297 16.60 -20.38 13.94
C ALA A 297 17.42 -19.47 14.87
N GLY A 298 18.04 -18.41 14.30
CA GLY A 298 18.79 -17.41 15.10
C GLY A 298 17.89 -16.62 16.05
N LEU A 299 16.72 -16.19 15.59
CA LEU A 299 15.77 -15.44 16.41
C LEU A 299 15.19 -16.30 17.56
N THR A 300 14.91 -17.58 17.31
CA THR A 300 14.42 -18.53 18.32
C THR A 300 15.47 -18.84 19.35
N ALA A 301 16.73 -19.01 18.95
CA ALA A 301 17.85 -19.29 19.86
C ALA A 301 18.27 -18.08 20.71
N GLY A 302 17.69 -16.90 20.48
CA GLY A 302 18.10 -15.66 21.15
C GLY A 302 19.48 -15.14 20.72
N THR A 303 20.04 -15.73 19.67
CA THR A 303 21.35 -15.33 19.08
C THR A 303 21.16 -14.22 18.04
N THR A 304 20.62 -13.08 18.44
CA THR A 304 20.74 -11.89 17.62
C THR A 304 22.18 -11.36 17.79
N THR A 305 23.03 -11.61 16.82
CA THR A 305 24.30 -10.87 16.71
C THR A 305 23.93 -9.42 16.35
N GLY A 306 23.52 -8.69 17.38
CA GLY A 306 23.23 -7.27 17.27
C GLY A 306 24.50 -6.47 17.21
N THR A 307 24.82 -5.94 16.04
CA THR A 307 25.61 -4.71 15.94
C THR A 307 24.63 -3.54 15.77
N GLY A 308 23.80 -3.33 16.78
CA GLY A 308 23.02 -2.12 16.95
C GLY A 308 23.77 -1.21 17.92
N GLY A 309 24.40 -0.17 17.40
CA GLY A 309 24.91 0.93 18.23
C GLY A 309 23.73 1.62 18.93
N PRO A 310 24.01 2.33 20.04
CA PRO A 310 22.97 2.97 20.84
C PRO A 310 22.29 4.10 20.07
N LEU A 311 21.00 4.28 20.36
CA LEU A 311 20.12 5.39 19.93
C LEU A 311 20.70 6.75 20.23
#